data_5b622566af4c17a6c8a8c114f8e74ba4
#
_entry.id   5b622566af4c17a6c8a8c114f8e74ba4
#
_cell.length_a   1.000
_cell.length_b   1.000
_cell.length_c   1.000
_cell.angle_alpha   90.00
_cell.angle_beta   90.00
_cell.angle_gamma   90.00
#
_symmetry.space_group_name_H-M   'P 1'
#
loop_
_entity.id
_entity.type
_entity.pdbx_description
1 polymer ?
#
loop_
_entity_poly.entity_id
_entity_poly.type
_entity_poly.pdbx_seq_one_letter_code
_entity_poly.pdbx_strand_id
1 'polypeptide(L)'
;MKQFLSAFLLVLCSFGTFAQRSFDHILQTEGNIQDLVQNEITGIIVIKEGSTLKGIDAESKKIVWTLTKDDFGATSVKDILDDPEFGKFFKEKKELTSVANSPYVEAFINSKYVVVNTETGKIVYNSSKEPFTVFQSDFIPESDEYLLTLKNSNTVSIALLDMKTGTLKWNSAVSKEKFIFSISLKESVNTNIARINGETIYYLLYGKLYSFNKTTGKLNWTGQEEYTRFFPTQNDKNIVVVNSKGLLSSKEYLNVLNTETGKSIWEESIKTKRIVYLEDWGTKLLIAHNSGFNFFDLKTGEKIWKKDARGDGLKRVIPIDKDFLYVAENEMMLINKEGEKLWKSFIEIADEKEDPIYYLGKVGDKVMYLTGTYGNMVDYKSGRKLWKRNIKFNEKRPVLPYYDEAANAYIVYNDEKLYKFDPSIADKPEPFAEVNIKNEKELNSIELFPWGVVLSGPVEVMGVGLDGKVKYHKVYKQPGEGNRQLIKGASMVGSFALGVNSAKNVLEGGEIRMYQRDENGVLRDLGVVREADKGKMAMADASAMGAGALNQLASRYGSRFKAMKQNRDFSYIYAKEETGEKVLVKVRKTDGVEVDKLIFKNDRPVYEIDPATQNVFYILNNTVQIFDAKK
;
A
#
# COMPACT_ATOMS: atom_id res chain seq x y z
N MET A 1 10.59 46.16 -47.07
CA MET A 1 11.03 46.21 -45.68
C MET A 1 9.91 46.36 -44.65
N LYS A 2 8.86 47.13 -44.84
CA LYS A 2 7.75 47.27 -43.87
C LYS A 2 6.89 46.02 -43.69
N GLN A 3 6.73 45.16 -44.67
CA GLN A 3 5.96 43.91 -44.56
C GLN A 3 6.71 42.79 -43.85
N PHE A 4 8.04 42.78 -43.86
CA PHE A 4 8.87 41.84 -43.08
C PHE A 4 8.91 42.15 -41.58
N LEU A 5 8.80 43.43 -41.21
CA LEU A 5 8.77 43.84 -39.80
C LEU A 5 7.44 43.45 -39.12
N SER A 6 6.31 43.47 -39.84
CA SER A 6 5.01 43.07 -39.30
C SER A 6 4.89 41.58 -39.12
N ALA A 7 5.51 40.74 -39.97
CA ALA A 7 5.54 39.31 -39.83
C ALA A 7 6.44 38.87 -38.66
N PHE A 8 7.55 39.59 -38.41
CA PHE A 8 8.43 39.29 -37.28
C PHE A 8 7.83 39.70 -35.92
N LEU A 9 7.03 40.76 -35.88
CA LEU A 9 6.29 41.13 -34.66
C LEU A 9 5.14 40.15 -34.35
N LEU A 10 4.48 39.56 -35.37
CA LEU A 10 3.45 38.57 -35.15
C LEU A 10 4.00 37.19 -34.68
N VAL A 11 5.21 36.85 -35.06
CA VAL A 11 5.87 35.62 -34.59
C VAL A 11 6.40 35.78 -33.13
N LEU A 12 6.76 36.98 -32.71
CA LEU A 12 7.15 37.25 -31.33
C LEU A 12 5.99 37.28 -30.34
N CYS A 13 4.76 37.47 -30.80
CA CYS A 13 3.56 37.40 -29.94
C CYS A 13 3.01 36.01 -29.71
N SER A 14 3.55 34.97 -30.38
CA SER A 14 3.09 33.58 -30.21
C SER A 14 3.88 32.76 -29.18
N PHE A 15 4.94 33.32 -28.59
CA PHE A 15 5.46 32.77 -27.34
C PHE A 15 4.56 33.28 -26.22
N GLY A 16 3.45 32.56 -26.01
CA GLY A 16 2.62 32.75 -24.85
C GLY A 16 3.49 32.54 -23.60
N THR A 17 4.00 33.63 -23.03
CA THR A 17 4.47 33.60 -21.66
C THR A 17 3.28 33.22 -20.83
N PHE A 18 3.20 31.94 -20.41
CA PHE A 18 2.26 31.54 -19.38
C PHE A 18 2.61 32.39 -18.16
N ALA A 19 1.79 33.41 -17.91
CA ALA A 19 1.96 34.27 -16.77
C ALA A 19 1.87 33.36 -15.53
N GLN A 20 2.91 33.39 -14.71
CA GLN A 20 2.90 32.81 -13.38
C GLN A 20 1.64 33.30 -12.66
N ARG A 21 0.86 32.35 -12.14
CA ARG A 21 -0.45 32.64 -11.61
C ARG A 21 -0.42 32.71 -10.08
N SER A 22 -1.03 33.76 -9.53
CA SER A 22 -1.37 33.82 -8.12
C SER A 22 -2.57 32.91 -7.82
N PHE A 23 -2.85 32.64 -6.54
CA PHE A 23 -4.03 31.89 -6.11
C PHE A 23 -5.33 32.60 -6.56
N ASP A 24 -6.38 31.78 -6.79
CA ASP A 24 -7.69 32.28 -7.22
C ASP A 24 -8.59 32.59 -6.01
N HIS A 25 -8.45 31.81 -4.94
CA HIS A 25 -9.22 31.97 -3.72
C HIS A 25 -8.30 31.91 -2.50
N ILE A 26 -8.72 32.55 -1.43
CA ILE A 26 -8.06 32.50 -0.13
C ILE A 26 -9.09 32.23 0.96
N LEU A 27 -8.79 31.26 1.82
CA LEU A 27 -9.53 31.03 3.04
C LEU A 27 -8.64 31.44 4.22
N GLN A 28 -9.11 32.40 5.01
CA GLN A 28 -8.44 32.89 6.20
C GLN A 28 -8.85 32.06 7.41
N THR A 29 -7.87 31.66 8.24
CA THR A 29 -8.10 31.03 9.55
C THR A 29 -7.67 31.98 10.67
N GLU A 30 -8.07 31.71 11.90
CA GLU A 30 -7.74 32.56 13.05
C GLU A 30 -6.30 32.35 13.52
N GLY A 31 -5.84 31.11 13.49
CA GLY A 31 -4.47 30.71 13.88
C GLY A 31 -3.72 30.01 12.76
N ASN A 32 -2.47 29.67 13.04
CA ASN A 32 -1.63 28.96 12.08
C ASN A 32 -2.14 27.54 11.85
N ILE A 33 -2.20 27.13 10.60
CA ILE A 33 -2.56 25.78 10.18
C ILE A 33 -1.36 24.88 10.44
N GLN A 34 -1.56 23.81 11.21
CA GLN A 34 -0.52 22.88 11.64
C GLN A 34 -0.45 21.64 10.74
N ASP A 35 -1.61 21.19 10.24
CA ASP A 35 -1.72 19.99 9.42
C ASP A 35 -2.87 20.09 8.42
N LEU A 36 -2.73 19.33 7.34
CA LEU A 36 -3.69 19.27 6.24
C LEU A 36 -3.75 17.84 5.75
N VAL A 37 -4.96 17.32 5.58
CA VAL A 37 -5.19 16.02 4.97
C VAL A 37 -6.41 16.06 4.06
N GLN A 38 -6.30 15.39 2.93
CA GLN A 38 -7.42 15.19 2.04
C GLN A 38 -8.08 13.83 2.27
N ASN A 39 -9.40 13.82 2.33
CA ASN A 39 -10.17 12.60 2.15
C ASN A 39 -10.52 12.45 0.67
N GLU A 40 -9.84 11.54 -0.02
CA GLU A 40 -10.00 11.35 -1.47
C GLU A 40 -11.40 10.91 -1.85
N ILE A 41 -12.09 10.16 -0.98
CA ILE A 41 -13.45 9.64 -1.23
C ILE A 41 -14.47 10.77 -1.27
N THR A 42 -14.45 11.65 -0.27
CA THR A 42 -15.45 12.72 -0.14
C THR A 42 -15.04 14.02 -0.85
N GLY A 43 -13.75 14.22 -1.08
CA GLY A 43 -13.21 15.47 -1.60
C GLY A 43 -13.08 16.57 -0.55
N ILE A 44 -13.23 16.24 0.71
CA ILE A 44 -13.06 17.20 1.78
C ILE A 44 -11.60 17.27 2.19
N ILE A 45 -11.07 18.49 2.19
CA ILE A 45 -9.77 18.83 2.76
C ILE A 45 -9.97 19.20 4.21
N VAL A 46 -9.38 18.47 5.12
CA VAL A 46 -9.45 18.75 6.56
C VAL A 46 -8.17 19.44 6.98
N ILE A 47 -8.30 20.60 7.63
CA ILE A 47 -7.18 21.33 8.21
C ILE A 47 -7.28 21.35 9.73
N LYS A 48 -6.12 21.31 10.38
CA LYS A 48 -5.98 21.43 11.85
C LYS A 48 -5.33 22.76 12.20
N GLU A 49 -6.01 23.51 13.07
CA GLU A 49 -5.59 24.80 13.60
C GLU A 49 -5.67 24.76 15.14
N GLY A 50 -4.56 24.45 15.80
CA GLY A 50 -4.58 24.20 17.26
C GLY A 50 -5.52 23.06 17.62
N SER A 51 -6.56 23.39 18.40
CA SER A 51 -7.62 22.44 18.77
C SER A 51 -8.88 22.55 17.89
N THR A 52 -8.79 23.21 16.74
CA THR A 52 -9.89 23.38 15.79
C THR A 52 -9.65 22.52 14.54
N LEU A 53 -10.71 21.87 14.05
CA LEU A 53 -10.73 21.21 12.75
C LEU A 53 -11.71 21.94 11.83
N LYS A 54 -11.34 22.13 10.57
CA LYS A 54 -12.22 22.71 9.55
C LYS A 54 -12.21 21.83 8.31
N GLY A 55 -13.37 21.56 7.75
CA GLY A 55 -13.53 20.87 6.48
C GLY A 55 -13.76 21.85 5.35
N ILE A 56 -12.97 21.74 4.29
CA ILE A 56 -13.06 22.54 3.08
C ILE A 56 -13.48 21.62 1.95
N ASP A 57 -14.59 21.92 1.31
CA ASP A 57 -15.05 21.18 0.14
C ASP A 57 -14.24 21.57 -1.09
N ALA A 58 -13.64 20.58 -1.75
CA ALA A 58 -12.71 20.81 -2.86
C ALA A 58 -13.40 21.36 -4.12
N GLU A 59 -14.69 21.13 -4.30
CA GLU A 59 -15.46 21.60 -5.43
C GLU A 59 -15.92 23.06 -5.23
N SER A 60 -16.61 23.31 -4.12
CA SER A 60 -17.11 24.65 -3.79
C SER A 60 -16.05 25.60 -3.23
N LYS A 61 -14.91 25.06 -2.76
CA LYS A 61 -13.78 25.81 -2.17
C LYS A 61 -14.16 26.62 -0.94
N LYS A 62 -15.14 26.11 -0.19
CA LYS A 62 -15.67 26.77 1.01
C LYS A 62 -15.46 25.89 2.24
N ILE A 63 -15.30 26.53 3.39
CA ILE A 63 -15.40 25.83 4.66
C ILE A 63 -16.85 25.38 4.83
N VAL A 64 -17.08 24.07 4.89
CA VAL A 64 -18.42 23.47 5.01
C VAL A 64 -18.76 23.10 6.43
N TRP A 65 -17.77 22.94 7.28
CA TRP A 65 -17.96 22.73 8.72
C TRP A 65 -16.72 23.17 9.52
N THR A 66 -16.94 23.47 10.80
CA THR A 66 -15.91 23.81 11.77
C THR A 66 -16.22 23.12 13.08
N LEU A 67 -15.23 22.47 13.67
CA LEU A 67 -15.26 21.89 15.01
C LEU A 67 -14.24 22.61 15.87
N THR A 68 -14.68 23.12 17.00
CA THR A 68 -13.87 23.91 17.93
C THR A 68 -13.47 23.09 19.15
N LYS A 69 -12.65 23.65 20.02
CA LYS A 69 -12.26 23.03 21.28
C LYS A 69 -13.45 22.55 22.12
N ASP A 70 -14.55 23.29 22.08
CA ASP A 70 -15.75 22.98 22.90
C ASP A 70 -16.46 21.71 22.41
N ASP A 71 -16.39 21.42 21.10
CA ASP A 71 -16.97 20.20 20.52
C ASP A 71 -16.23 18.93 20.96
N PHE A 72 -14.96 19.04 21.31
CA PHE A 72 -14.12 17.90 21.72
C PHE A 72 -14.14 17.65 23.24
N GLY A 73 -14.71 18.54 24.03
CA GLY A 73 -14.80 18.45 25.48
C GLY A 73 -13.50 18.85 26.22
N ALA A 74 -13.63 19.09 27.51
CA ALA A 74 -12.54 19.53 28.36
C ALA A 74 -11.47 18.44 28.54
N THR A 75 -10.20 18.85 28.54
CA THR A 75 -9.03 17.97 28.74
C THR A 75 -8.71 17.87 30.23
N SER A 76 -8.61 16.66 30.78
CA SER A 76 -7.75 16.43 31.93
C SER A 76 -6.40 15.92 31.41
N VAL A 77 -5.49 16.82 31.18
CA VAL A 77 -4.18 16.53 30.56
C VAL A 77 -3.24 15.74 31.47
N LYS A 78 -3.55 15.65 32.76
CA LYS A 78 -2.61 15.19 33.79
C LYS A 78 -2.32 13.69 33.76
N ASP A 79 -3.27 12.86 33.36
CA ASP A 79 -3.16 11.42 33.59
C ASP A 79 -2.49 10.62 32.44
N ILE A 80 -2.31 11.26 31.28
CA ILE A 80 -1.78 10.58 30.07
C ILE A 80 -0.33 10.96 29.78
N LEU A 81 0.05 12.20 30.07
CA LEU A 81 1.41 12.69 29.80
C LEU A 81 2.44 12.31 30.89
N ASP A 82 1.96 11.89 32.06
CA ASP A 82 2.82 11.42 33.15
C ASP A 82 3.37 9.99 32.92
N ASP A 83 2.85 9.26 31.89
CA ASP A 83 3.45 8.02 31.41
C ASP A 83 4.46 8.32 30.27
N PRO A 84 5.78 8.21 30.51
CA PRO A 84 6.80 8.58 29.51
C PRO A 84 6.72 7.79 28.21
N GLU A 85 6.12 6.59 28.22
CA GLU A 85 6.01 5.71 27.08
C GLU A 85 4.79 6.03 26.23
N PHE A 86 3.69 6.44 26.87
CA PHE A 86 2.52 6.99 26.17
C PHE A 86 2.87 8.29 25.45
N GLY A 87 3.62 9.17 26.08
CA GLY A 87 4.08 10.41 25.48
C GLY A 87 4.94 10.19 24.21
N LYS A 88 5.73 9.11 24.16
CA LYS A 88 6.51 8.74 22.98
C LYS A 88 5.65 8.17 21.87
N PHE A 89 4.69 7.31 22.20
CA PHE A 89 3.74 6.72 21.26
C PHE A 89 2.88 7.80 20.55
N PHE A 90 2.38 8.79 21.30
CA PHE A 90 1.60 9.88 20.72
C PHE A 90 2.44 10.87 19.91
N LYS A 91 3.73 11.04 20.21
CA LYS A 91 4.63 11.88 19.40
C LYS A 91 4.95 11.27 18.03
N GLU A 92 4.86 9.95 17.89
CA GLU A 92 5.11 9.24 16.63
C GLU A 92 3.83 9.11 15.76
N LYS A 93 2.63 9.27 16.34
CA LYS A 93 1.35 9.21 15.60
C LYS A 93 1.09 10.56 14.92
N LYS A 94 0.73 10.53 13.64
CA LYS A 94 0.24 11.74 12.95
C LYS A 94 -0.99 12.26 13.69
N GLU A 95 -1.01 13.58 13.92
CA GLU A 95 -2.12 14.22 14.62
C GLU A 95 -3.43 14.24 13.82
N LEU A 96 -3.35 14.12 12.49
CA LEU A 96 -4.48 14.09 11.57
C LEU A 96 -4.23 13.05 10.47
N THR A 97 -5.17 12.15 10.22
CA THR A 97 -5.02 11.08 9.22
C THR A 97 -6.35 10.79 8.53
N SER A 98 -6.36 10.76 7.20
CA SER A 98 -7.51 10.27 6.43
C SER A 98 -7.57 8.75 6.52
N VAL A 99 -8.75 8.22 6.81
CA VAL A 99 -8.97 6.77 6.85
C VAL A 99 -9.19 6.27 5.43
N ALA A 100 -8.32 5.39 4.98
CA ALA A 100 -8.36 4.87 3.62
C ALA A 100 -9.73 4.25 3.29
N ASN A 101 -10.22 4.50 2.08
CA ASN A 101 -11.47 3.95 1.57
C ASN A 101 -12.70 4.24 2.45
N SER A 102 -12.72 5.37 3.12
CA SER A 102 -13.82 5.76 4.00
C SER A 102 -14.08 7.27 3.94
N PRO A 103 -15.27 7.74 4.38
CA PRO A 103 -15.54 9.16 4.51
C PRO A 103 -15.00 9.75 5.82
N TYR A 104 -14.10 9.08 6.52
CA TYR A 104 -13.68 9.46 7.86
C TYR A 104 -12.26 10.01 7.91
N VAL A 105 -12.02 10.83 8.92
CA VAL A 105 -10.70 11.29 9.33
C VAL A 105 -10.52 11.00 10.82
N GLU A 106 -9.36 10.53 11.20
CA GLU A 106 -8.91 10.37 12.57
C GLU A 106 -8.08 11.57 12.99
N ALA A 107 -8.31 12.07 14.19
CA ALA A 107 -7.51 13.15 14.74
C ALA A 107 -7.21 12.92 16.22
N PHE A 108 -6.03 13.40 16.64
CA PHE A 108 -5.68 13.54 18.05
C PHE A 108 -5.78 15.02 18.42
N ILE A 109 -6.79 15.35 19.21
CA ILE A 109 -7.05 16.71 19.68
C ILE A 109 -6.95 16.71 21.20
N ASN A 110 -6.04 17.51 21.76
CA ASN A 110 -5.81 17.58 23.19
C ASN A 110 -5.64 16.20 23.85
N SER A 111 -4.82 15.34 23.23
CA SER A 111 -4.58 13.94 23.66
C SER A 111 -5.79 13.02 23.63
N LYS A 112 -6.86 13.41 22.95
CA LYS A 112 -8.05 12.59 22.73
C LYS A 112 -8.15 12.15 21.28
N TYR A 113 -8.52 10.89 21.10
CA TYR A 113 -8.79 10.32 19.80
C TYR A 113 -10.21 10.65 19.37
N VAL A 114 -10.35 11.21 18.20
CA VAL A 114 -11.65 11.53 17.61
C VAL A 114 -11.73 11.01 16.19
N VAL A 115 -12.92 10.57 15.77
CA VAL A 115 -13.24 10.22 14.39
C VAL A 115 -14.33 11.15 13.90
N VAL A 116 -14.07 11.81 12.77
CA VAL A 116 -14.98 12.79 12.18
C VAL A 116 -15.41 12.31 10.80
N ASN A 117 -16.70 12.37 10.52
CA ASN A 117 -17.20 12.21 9.15
C ASN A 117 -16.90 13.49 8.37
N THR A 118 -16.10 13.38 7.32
CA THR A 118 -15.58 14.54 6.59
C THR A 118 -16.65 15.28 5.80
N GLU A 119 -17.71 14.61 5.32
CA GLU A 119 -18.80 15.27 4.59
C GLU A 119 -19.64 16.19 5.46
N THR A 120 -19.92 15.75 6.69
CA THR A 120 -20.86 16.41 7.58
C THR A 120 -20.21 17.21 8.71
N GLY A 121 -18.93 16.98 9.00
CA GLY A 121 -18.26 17.47 10.18
C GLY A 121 -18.75 16.82 11.49
N LYS A 122 -19.61 15.80 11.42
CA LYS A 122 -20.11 15.12 12.62
C LYS A 122 -18.98 14.34 13.28
N ILE A 123 -18.75 14.62 14.57
CA ILE A 123 -17.92 13.76 15.42
C ILE A 123 -18.64 12.44 15.59
N VAL A 124 -18.13 11.39 14.97
CA VAL A 124 -18.69 10.04 15.06
C VAL A 124 -18.27 9.40 16.37
N TYR A 125 -17.01 9.54 16.73
CA TYR A 125 -16.49 9.02 17.99
C TYR A 125 -15.57 10.03 18.67
N ASN A 126 -15.65 10.11 20.00
CA ASN A 126 -14.79 10.96 20.81
C ASN A 126 -14.44 10.26 22.11
N SER A 127 -13.17 9.89 22.23
CA SER A 127 -12.65 9.19 23.42
C SER A 127 -12.64 10.04 24.69
N SER A 128 -12.90 11.35 24.61
CA SER A 128 -13.04 12.19 25.81
C SER A 128 -14.22 11.80 26.70
N LYS A 129 -15.21 11.12 26.13
CA LYS A 129 -16.41 10.64 26.84
C LYS A 129 -16.23 9.28 27.51
N GLU A 130 -15.09 8.65 27.29
CA GLU A 130 -14.80 7.29 27.72
C GLU A 130 -13.62 7.28 28.71
N PRO A 131 -13.61 6.36 29.69
CA PRO A 131 -12.50 6.20 30.64
C PRO A 131 -11.31 5.45 30.02
N PHE A 132 -11.18 5.42 28.70
CA PHE A 132 -10.18 4.66 27.95
C PHE A 132 -9.39 5.54 27.01
N THR A 133 -8.18 5.11 26.72
CA THR A 133 -7.37 5.63 25.61
C THR A 133 -7.42 4.65 24.44
N VAL A 134 -7.65 5.16 23.23
CA VAL A 134 -7.58 4.35 22.01
C VAL A 134 -6.12 4.16 21.63
N PHE A 135 -5.68 2.91 21.68
CA PHE A 135 -4.31 2.50 21.37
C PHE A 135 -4.16 2.15 19.87
N GLN A 136 -5.13 1.44 19.32
CA GLN A 136 -5.18 1.04 17.91
C GLN A 136 -6.62 1.15 17.42
N SER A 137 -6.76 1.46 16.14
CA SER A 137 -8.03 1.52 15.43
C SER A 137 -7.90 0.84 14.07
N ASP A 138 -8.80 -0.07 13.78
CA ASP A 138 -8.85 -0.79 12.50
C ASP A 138 -10.25 -0.62 11.90
N PHE A 139 -10.34 0.06 10.74
CA PHE A 139 -11.61 0.27 10.05
C PHE A 139 -12.03 -0.99 9.30
N ILE A 140 -13.33 -1.33 9.37
CA ILE A 140 -13.94 -2.48 8.71
C ILE A 140 -14.91 -1.95 7.66
N PRO A 141 -14.48 -1.80 6.40
CA PRO A 141 -15.27 -1.13 5.36
C PRO A 141 -16.59 -1.84 5.06
N GLU A 142 -16.61 -3.19 5.13
CA GLU A 142 -17.78 -4.00 4.78
C GLU A 142 -18.99 -3.73 5.68
N SER A 143 -18.75 -3.39 6.93
CA SER A 143 -19.80 -3.16 7.93
C SER A 143 -19.89 -1.73 8.43
N ASP A 144 -18.99 -0.85 7.98
CA ASP A 144 -18.87 0.54 8.46
C ASP A 144 -18.69 0.57 9.99
N GLU A 145 -17.68 -0.18 10.47
CA GLU A 145 -17.36 -0.37 11.88
C GLU A 145 -15.88 -0.09 12.13
N TYR A 146 -15.54 0.23 13.38
CA TYR A 146 -14.17 0.25 13.86
C TYR A 146 -13.95 -0.79 14.95
N LEU A 147 -12.92 -1.60 14.79
CA LEU A 147 -12.37 -2.40 15.87
C LEU A 147 -11.34 -1.56 16.61
N LEU A 148 -11.58 -1.27 17.87
CA LEU A 148 -10.73 -0.46 18.71
C LEU A 148 -10.00 -1.33 19.73
N THR A 149 -8.71 -1.12 19.90
CA THR A 149 -7.97 -1.56 21.08
C THR A 149 -7.95 -0.42 22.09
N LEU A 150 -8.53 -0.65 23.24
CA LEU A 150 -8.71 0.33 24.29
C LEU A 150 -7.84 -0.03 25.49
N LYS A 151 -7.29 0.98 26.14
CA LYS A 151 -6.51 0.81 27.36
C LYS A 151 -6.96 1.79 28.44
N ASN A 152 -7.07 1.29 29.66
CA ASN A 152 -7.02 2.10 30.86
C ASN A 152 -5.85 1.65 31.74
N SER A 153 -5.70 2.22 32.95
CA SER A 153 -4.54 1.96 33.83
C SER A 153 -4.24 0.47 34.09
N ASN A 154 -5.24 -0.41 34.05
CA ASN A 154 -5.12 -1.81 34.48
C ASN A 154 -5.74 -2.82 33.50
N THR A 155 -6.34 -2.38 32.41
CA THR A 155 -7.11 -3.27 31.52
C THR A 155 -6.86 -2.92 30.07
N VAL A 156 -6.60 -3.94 29.26
CA VAL A 156 -6.68 -3.87 27.81
C VAL A 156 -8.03 -4.47 27.39
N SER A 157 -8.74 -3.76 26.55
CA SER A 157 -10.04 -4.19 26.01
C SER A 157 -10.02 -4.06 24.49
N ILE A 158 -10.85 -4.85 23.84
CA ILE A 158 -11.25 -4.59 22.45
C ILE A 158 -12.71 -4.14 22.44
N ALA A 159 -13.04 -3.27 21.52
CA ALA A 159 -14.39 -2.76 21.37
C ALA A 159 -14.77 -2.62 19.89
N LEU A 160 -16.02 -2.81 19.57
CA LEU A 160 -16.56 -2.58 18.24
C LEU A 160 -17.39 -1.30 18.24
N LEU A 161 -16.97 -0.33 17.45
CA LEU A 161 -17.64 0.95 17.27
C LEU A 161 -18.48 0.89 15.99
N ASP A 162 -19.76 1.21 16.12
CA ASP A 162 -20.65 1.43 14.98
C ASP A 162 -20.48 2.86 14.46
N MET A 163 -20.06 3.02 13.23
CA MET A 163 -19.76 4.33 12.65
C MET A 163 -21.02 5.11 12.27
N LYS A 164 -22.17 4.46 12.13
CA LYS A 164 -23.45 5.12 11.83
C LYS A 164 -24.02 5.81 13.08
N THR A 165 -23.96 5.12 14.21
CA THR A 165 -24.49 5.62 15.48
C THR A 165 -23.46 6.37 16.31
N GLY A 166 -22.16 6.08 16.13
CA GLY A 166 -21.06 6.59 16.93
C GLY A 166 -21.00 5.99 18.33
N THR A 167 -21.59 4.82 18.55
CA THR A 167 -21.64 4.14 19.83
C THR A 167 -20.88 2.81 19.80
N LEU A 168 -20.27 2.46 20.93
CA LEU A 168 -19.69 1.14 21.09
C LEU A 168 -20.80 0.10 21.13
N LYS A 169 -20.83 -0.83 20.20
CA LYS A 169 -21.73 -1.99 20.22
C LYS A 169 -21.44 -2.87 21.43
N TRP A 170 -20.17 -3.01 21.75
CA TRP A 170 -19.68 -3.73 22.91
C TRP A 170 -18.23 -3.31 23.23
N ASN A 171 -17.82 -3.61 24.46
CA ASN A 171 -16.46 -3.42 24.97
C ASN A 171 -16.11 -4.63 25.84
N SER A 172 -15.11 -5.42 25.43
CA SER A 172 -14.74 -6.67 26.07
C SER A 172 -13.32 -6.63 26.59
N ALA A 173 -13.17 -6.82 27.92
CA ALA A 173 -11.86 -6.90 28.54
C ALA A 173 -11.11 -8.16 28.07
N VAL A 174 -9.86 -7.97 27.66
CA VAL A 174 -8.97 -9.03 27.19
C VAL A 174 -8.00 -9.45 28.31
N SER A 175 -7.40 -8.48 28.99
CA SER A 175 -6.45 -8.74 30.08
C SER A 175 -6.64 -7.75 31.23
N LYS A 176 -6.49 -8.25 32.46
CA LYS A 176 -6.50 -7.44 33.70
C LYS A 176 -5.10 -7.37 34.33
N GLU A 177 -4.06 -7.83 33.65
CA GLU A 177 -2.71 -7.81 34.20
C GLU A 177 -2.10 -6.41 34.13
N LYS A 178 -1.37 -6.02 35.18
CA LYS A 178 -0.58 -4.79 35.17
C LYS A 178 0.41 -4.85 34.00
N PHE A 179 0.29 -3.89 33.15
CA PHE A 179 1.20 -3.68 32.04
C PHE A 179 2.60 -3.34 32.60
N ILE A 180 3.48 -4.32 32.68
CA ILE A 180 4.90 -4.06 32.95
C ILE A 180 5.53 -3.71 31.61
N PHE A 181 5.67 -2.44 31.37
CA PHE A 181 6.22 -1.83 30.16
C PHE A 181 7.74 -2.03 29.99
N SER A 182 8.32 -3.02 30.63
CA SER A 182 9.77 -3.23 30.56
C SER A 182 10.16 -4.12 29.37
N ILE A 183 10.93 -3.55 28.48
CA ILE A 183 11.86 -4.19 27.50
C ILE A 183 11.28 -4.61 26.16
N SER A 184 10.00 -4.87 25.99
CA SER A 184 9.51 -5.44 24.71
C SER A 184 8.52 -4.59 23.93
N LEU A 185 8.48 -3.29 24.15
CA LEU A 185 7.56 -2.39 23.39
C LEU A 185 7.75 -2.46 21.89
N LYS A 186 8.98 -2.65 21.41
CA LYS A 186 9.22 -2.86 19.97
C LYS A 186 8.66 -4.18 19.45
N GLU A 187 8.57 -5.21 20.30
CA GLU A 187 8.02 -6.51 19.92
C GLU A 187 6.55 -6.68 20.31
N SER A 188 6.09 -6.08 21.41
CA SER A 188 4.71 -6.22 21.88
C SER A 188 3.70 -5.35 21.09
N VAL A 189 4.13 -4.24 20.55
CA VAL A 189 3.27 -3.42 19.64
C VAL A 189 2.97 -4.16 18.35
N ASN A 190 3.85 -5.07 17.93
CA ASN A 190 3.69 -5.88 16.73
C ASN A 190 2.88 -7.17 16.95
N THR A 191 2.46 -7.47 18.19
CA THR A 191 1.71 -8.71 18.51
C THR A 191 0.21 -8.50 18.65
N ASN A 192 -0.28 -7.27 18.65
CA ASN A 192 -1.70 -6.97 18.68
C ASN A 192 -2.33 -7.11 17.28
N ILE A 193 -2.36 -8.34 16.77
CA ILE A 193 -2.94 -8.63 15.45
C ILE A 193 -4.39 -8.99 15.67
N ALA A 194 -5.30 -8.15 15.18
CA ALA A 194 -6.69 -8.50 15.04
C ALA A 194 -6.96 -9.02 13.63
N ARG A 195 -7.75 -10.08 13.53
CA ARG A 195 -8.26 -10.61 12.27
C ARG A 195 -9.75 -10.84 12.40
N ILE A 196 -10.50 -10.36 11.42
CA ILE A 196 -11.94 -10.60 11.34
C ILE A 196 -12.17 -11.67 10.30
N ASN A 197 -12.92 -12.69 10.69
CA ASN A 197 -13.32 -13.76 9.82
C ASN A 197 -14.81 -14.04 10.03
N GLY A 198 -15.63 -13.58 9.10
CA GLY A 198 -17.08 -13.62 9.23
C GLY A 198 -17.56 -12.98 10.55
N GLU A 199 -18.21 -13.77 11.40
CA GLU A 199 -18.75 -13.35 12.69
C GLU A 199 -17.74 -13.50 13.85
N THR A 200 -16.46 -13.75 13.57
CA THR A 200 -15.45 -13.97 14.61
C THR A 200 -14.30 -12.98 14.50
N ILE A 201 -13.89 -12.45 15.65
CA ILE A 201 -12.69 -11.63 15.78
C ILE A 201 -11.64 -12.46 16.53
N TYR A 202 -10.48 -12.63 15.92
CA TYR A 202 -9.30 -13.21 16.55
C TYR A 202 -8.34 -12.12 16.93
N TYR A 203 -7.87 -12.13 18.18
CA TYR A 203 -7.00 -11.11 18.74
C TYR A 203 -5.84 -11.75 19.48
N LEU A 204 -4.60 -11.44 19.06
CA LEU A 204 -3.39 -11.92 19.72
C LEU A 204 -2.83 -10.83 20.60
N LEU A 205 -2.77 -11.09 21.91
CA LEU A 205 -2.23 -10.18 22.92
C LEU A 205 -1.31 -10.93 23.89
N TYR A 206 -0.08 -10.47 24.03
CA TYR A 206 0.92 -11.09 24.92
C TYR A 206 1.08 -12.61 24.75
N GLY A 207 1.12 -13.04 23.51
CA GLY A 207 1.24 -14.44 23.19
C GLY A 207 -0.06 -15.24 23.32
N LYS A 208 -1.12 -14.69 23.89
CA LYS A 208 -2.41 -15.38 23.99
C LYS A 208 -3.35 -15.01 22.87
N LEU A 209 -3.90 -16.01 22.22
CA LEU A 209 -4.89 -15.85 21.16
C LEU A 209 -6.30 -15.93 21.76
N TYR A 210 -7.09 -14.91 21.50
CA TYR A 210 -8.48 -14.79 21.93
C TYR A 210 -9.40 -14.86 20.72
N SER A 211 -10.56 -15.47 20.90
CA SER A 211 -11.65 -15.49 19.91
C SER A 211 -12.89 -14.85 20.50
N PHE A 212 -13.44 -13.88 19.78
CA PHE A 212 -14.65 -13.15 20.18
C PHE A 212 -15.72 -13.28 19.10
N ASN A 213 -16.97 -13.35 19.52
CA ASN A 213 -18.08 -13.16 18.61
C ASN A 213 -18.16 -11.68 18.22
N LYS A 214 -18.13 -11.39 16.91
CA LYS A 214 -18.11 -10.01 16.38
C LYS A 214 -19.36 -9.23 16.75
N THR A 215 -20.53 -9.87 16.72
CA THR A 215 -21.80 -9.18 16.97
C THR A 215 -22.01 -8.84 18.44
N THR A 216 -21.60 -9.73 19.35
CA THR A 216 -21.89 -9.60 20.79
C THR A 216 -20.68 -9.19 21.65
N GLY A 217 -19.48 -9.28 21.12
CA GLY A 217 -18.24 -9.09 21.87
C GLY A 217 -17.94 -10.19 22.89
N LYS A 218 -18.77 -11.26 22.94
CA LYS A 218 -18.57 -12.34 23.90
C LYS A 218 -17.31 -13.13 23.55
N LEU A 219 -16.47 -13.38 24.56
CA LEU A 219 -15.33 -14.27 24.45
C LEU A 219 -15.84 -15.69 24.17
N ASN A 220 -15.42 -16.27 23.04
CA ASN A 220 -15.72 -17.65 22.68
C ASN A 220 -14.74 -18.60 23.39
N TRP A 221 -13.44 -18.32 23.24
CA TRP A 221 -12.38 -19.09 23.87
C TRP A 221 -11.06 -18.31 23.96
N THR A 222 -10.13 -18.79 24.76
CA THR A 222 -8.74 -18.34 24.84
C THR A 222 -7.83 -19.51 24.51
N GLY A 223 -6.82 -19.27 23.67
CA GLY A 223 -5.80 -20.26 23.33
C GLY A 223 -5.05 -20.78 24.55
N GLN A 224 -4.73 -22.07 24.54
CA GLN A 224 -4.12 -22.74 25.68
C GLN A 224 -2.60 -22.49 25.79
N GLU A 225 -1.96 -22.23 24.64
CA GLU A 225 -0.51 -21.99 24.53
C GLU A 225 -0.20 -20.52 24.23
N GLU A 226 1.08 -20.20 24.25
CA GLU A 226 1.57 -18.91 23.79
C GLU A 226 1.90 -19.00 22.30
N TYR A 227 1.45 -18.00 21.54
CA TYR A 227 1.65 -17.90 20.10
C TYR A 227 2.33 -16.59 19.75
N THR A 228 3.15 -16.62 18.72
CA THR A 228 3.79 -15.40 18.18
C THR A 228 3.02 -14.86 16.97
N ARG A 229 2.27 -15.74 16.29
CA ARG A 229 1.54 -15.41 15.05
C ARG A 229 0.38 -16.37 14.85
N PHE A 230 -0.64 -15.93 14.11
CA PHE A 230 -1.76 -16.79 13.73
C PHE A 230 -2.34 -16.38 12.37
N PHE A 231 -3.02 -17.31 11.71
CA PHE A 231 -3.64 -17.13 10.40
C PHE A 231 -4.91 -17.98 10.31
N PRO A 232 -6.09 -17.37 10.14
CA PRO A 232 -7.29 -18.11 9.78
C PRO A 232 -7.12 -18.80 8.42
N THR A 233 -7.64 -20.01 8.29
CA THR A 233 -7.62 -20.74 7.01
C THR A 233 -8.83 -20.39 6.15
N GLN A 234 -8.75 -20.72 4.86
CA GLN A 234 -9.82 -20.46 3.87
C GLN A 234 -11.17 -21.04 4.22
N ASN A 235 -11.17 -22.19 4.88
CA ASN A 235 -12.39 -22.90 5.21
C ASN A 235 -13.08 -22.36 6.47
N ASP A 236 -12.55 -21.30 7.09
CA ASP A 236 -13.02 -20.67 8.32
C ASP A 236 -13.17 -21.62 9.54
N LYS A 237 -12.71 -22.87 9.40
CA LYS A 237 -12.81 -23.89 10.46
C LYS A 237 -11.54 -24.04 11.26
N ASN A 238 -10.43 -23.51 10.74
CA ASN A 238 -9.11 -23.71 11.30
C ASN A 238 -8.33 -22.40 11.41
N ILE A 239 -7.40 -22.37 12.35
CA ILE A 239 -6.43 -21.30 12.53
C ILE A 239 -5.05 -21.92 12.61
N VAL A 240 -4.16 -21.53 11.71
CA VAL A 240 -2.75 -21.88 11.82
C VAL A 240 -2.11 -20.98 12.87
N VAL A 241 -1.42 -21.56 13.82
CA VAL A 241 -0.72 -20.85 14.90
C VAL A 241 0.75 -21.20 14.90
N VAL A 242 1.58 -20.21 15.17
CA VAL A 242 3.04 -20.37 15.27
C VAL A 242 3.51 -19.92 16.64
N ASN A 243 4.36 -20.71 17.25
CA ASN A 243 5.01 -20.43 18.50
C ASN A 243 6.54 -20.41 18.30
N SER A 244 7.23 -19.46 18.92
CA SER A 244 8.70 -19.38 18.97
C SER A 244 9.14 -19.48 20.43
N LYS A 245 9.78 -20.58 20.80
CA LYS A 245 10.28 -20.74 22.17
C LYS A 245 11.59 -19.96 22.36
N GLY A 246 11.45 -18.70 22.83
CA GLY A 246 12.56 -17.79 23.18
C GLY A 246 13.00 -16.85 22.05
N LEU A 247 13.47 -15.66 22.44
CA LEU A 247 13.86 -14.54 21.57
C LEU A 247 14.96 -14.89 20.54
N LEU A 248 15.81 -15.85 20.84
CA LEU A 248 16.94 -16.28 20.02
C LEU A 248 16.75 -17.66 19.40
N SER A 249 15.56 -18.25 19.49
CA SER A 249 15.31 -19.59 18.96
C SER A 249 15.23 -19.55 17.43
N SER A 250 16.07 -20.34 16.78
CA SER A 250 15.98 -20.62 15.34
C SER A 250 14.89 -21.64 15.01
N LYS A 251 14.12 -22.11 16.01
CA LYS A 251 13.10 -23.13 15.86
C LYS A 251 11.72 -22.55 16.12
N GLU A 252 10.78 -22.89 15.25
CA GLU A 252 9.37 -22.55 15.39
C GLU A 252 8.54 -23.82 15.49
N TYR A 253 7.42 -23.69 16.17
CA TYR A 253 6.44 -24.76 16.37
C TYR A 253 5.13 -24.30 15.75
N LEU A 254 4.58 -25.10 14.88
CA LEU A 254 3.36 -24.79 14.15
C LEU A 254 2.30 -25.82 14.52
N ASN A 255 1.08 -25.36 14.78
CA ASN A 255 -0.11 -26.17 14.97
C ASN A 255 -1.31 -25.54 14.29
N VAL A 256 -2.40 -26.29 14.24
CA VAL A 256 -3.68 -25.83 13.73
C VAL A 256 -4.72 -25.94 14.83
N LEU A 257 -5.44 -24.86 15.08
CA LEU A 257 -6.54 -24.82 16.04
C LEU A 257 -7.88 -24.93 15.32
N ASN A 258 -8.83 -25.59 15.94
CA ASN A 258 -10.23 -25.53 15.55
C ASN A 258 -10.82 -24.17 15.95
N THR A 259 -11.49 -23.47 15.02
CA THR A 259 -12.01 -22.11 15.23
C THR A 259 -13.14 -22.05 16.27
N GLU A 260 -13.92 -23.10 16.45
CA GLU A 260 -15.04 -23.12 17.39
C GLU A 260 -14.56 -23.34 18.83
N THR A 261 -13.52 -24.16 19.01
CA THR A 261 -13.09 -24.60 20.35
C THR A 261 -11.76 -24.04 20.82
N GLY A 262 -10.95 -23.49 19.92
CA GLY A 262 -9.58 -23.05 20.21
C GLY A 262 -8.61 -24.18 20.55
N LYS A 263 -9.01 -25.43 20.38
CA LYS A 263 -8.17 -26.59 20.65
C LYS A 263 -7.34 -26.98 19.45
N SER A 264 -6.13 -27.48 19.72
CA SER A 264 -5.26 -28.03 18.69
C SER A 264 -5.95 -29.19 17.97
N ILE A 265 -5.83 -29.19 16.62
CA ILE A 265 -6.29 -30.29 15.77
C ILE A 265 -5.19 -31.34 15.65
N TRP A 266 -3.95 -30.89 15.50
CA TRP A 266 -2.82 -31.79 15.45
C TRP A 266 -2.44 -32.25 16.85
N GLU A 267 -2.17 -33.54 17.01
CA GLU A 267 -1.78 -34.14 18.27
C GLU A 267 -0.45 -33.56 18.77
N GLU A 268 0.51 -33.35 17.85
CA GLU A 268 1.78 -32.73 18.12
C GLU A 268 2.03 -31.54 17.19
N SER A 269 2.65 -30.47 17.73
CA SER A 269 3.08 -29.34 16.93
C SER A 269 4.25 -29.71 16.03
N ILE A 270 4.20 -29.30 14.79
CA ILE A 270 5.32 -29.47 13.85
C ILE A 270 6.46 -28.58 14.29
N LYS A 271 7.60 -29.21 14.61
CA LYS A 271 8.84 -28.50 14.87
C LYS A 271 9.57 -28.24 13.56
N THR A 272 9.79 -26.97 13.26
CA THR A 272 10.50 -26.54 12.04
C THR A 272 11.60 -25.54 12.37
N LYS A 273 12.43 -25.23 11.38
CA LYS A 273 13.28 -24.03 11.41
C LYS A 273 12.37 -22.81 11.21
N ARG A 274 12.97 -21.61 11.27
CA ARG A 274 12.24 -20.37 11.03
C ARG A 274 11.44 -20.45 9.74
N ILE A 275 10.12 -20.25 9.85
CA ILE A 275 9.20 -20.25 8.71
C ILE A 275 9.42 -18.95 7.91
N VAL A 276 9.71 -19.10 6.64
CA VAL A 276 9.93 -17.98 5.70
C VAL A 276 8.78 -17.80 4.72
N TYR A 277 7.95 -18.84 4.53
CA TYR A 277 6.78 -18.79 3.66
C TYR A 277 5.74 -19.78 4.17
N LEU A 278 4.49 -19.38 4.17
CA LEU A 278 3.36 -20.21 4.56
C LEU A 278 2.16 -19.84 3.66
N GLU A 279 1.50 -20.87 3.10
CA GLU A 279 0.35 -20.70 2.22
C GLU A 279 -0.69 -21.77 2.48
N ASP A 280 -1.96 -21.35 2.60
CA ASP A 280 -3.10 -22.26 2.73
C ASP A 280 -3.59 -22.71 1.34
N TRP A 281 -3.65 -24.02 1.15
CA TRP A 281 -4.11 -24.66 -0.08
C TRP A 281 -5.41 -25.48 0.15
N GLY A 282 -6.22 -25.05 1.11
CA GLY A 282 -7.52 -25.63 1.45
C GLY A 282 -7.41 -26.91 2.27
N THR A 283 -6.93 -28.02 1.71
CA THR A 283 -6.76 -29.29 2.43
C THR A 283 -5.34 -29.49 2.96
N LYS A 284 -4.39 -28.65 2.56
CA LYS A 284 -2.99 -28.74 2.90
C LYS A 284 -2.35 -27.38 3.09
N LEU A 285 -1.32 -27.31 3.91
CA LEU A 285 -0.50 -26.13 4.13
C LEU A 285 0.85 -26.30 3.44
N LEU A 286 1.25 -25.31 2.63
CA LEU A 286 2.61 -25.18 2.18
C LEU A 286 3.41 -24.48 3.27
N ILE A 287 4.43 -25.14 3.79
CA ILE A 287 5.31 -24.58 4.82
C ILE A 287 6.74 -24.61 4.30
N ALA A 288 7.37 -23.45 4.22
CA ALA A 288 8.77 -23.33 3.89
C ALA A 288 9.58 -22.72 5.04
N HIS A 289 10.78 -23.24 5.19
CA HIS A 289 11.78 -22.76 6.15
C HIS A 289 13.13 -22.55 5.45
N ASN A 290 14.14 -22.07 6.16
CA ASN A 290 15.46 -21.71 5.58
C ASN A 290 16.22 -22.81 4.83
N SER A 291 15.70 -24.03 4.74
CA SER A 291 16.41 -25.12 4.04
C SER A 291 15.53 -25.99 3.16
N GLY A 292 14.22 -25.73 3.11
CA GLY A 292 13.33 -26.52 2.30
C GLY A 292 11.86 -26.19 2.53
N PHE A 293 10.99 -26.79 1.73
CA PHE A 293 9.56 -26.69 1.89
C PHE A 293 8.86 -28.01 1.63
N ASN A 294 7.67 -28.16 2.18
CA ASN A 294 6.80 -29.32 2.00
C ASN A 294 5.34 -28.88 2.10
N PHE A 295 4.46 -29.71 1.61
CA PHE A 295 3.06 -29.65 1.98
C PHE A 295 2.79 -30.53 3.21
N PHE A 296 1.88 -30.05 4.04
CA PHE A 296 1.43 -30.74 5.24
C PHE A 296 -0.09 -30.89 5.16
N ASP A 297 -0.61 -32.06 5.46
CA ASP A 297 -2.03 -32.28 5.53
C ASP A 297 -2.64 -31.40 6.64
N LEU A 298 -3.69 -30.66 6.31
CA LEU A 298 -4.29 -29.71 7.25
C LEU A 298 -4.97 -30.40 8.45
N LYS A 299 -5.41 -31.64 8.31
CA LYS A 299 -6.09 -32.38 9.39
C LYS A 299 -5.11 -33.09 10.30
N THR A 300 -4.06 -33.71 9.75
CA THR A 300 -3.15 -34.56 10.51
C THR A 300 -1.82 -33.93 10.86
N GLY A 301 -1.38 -32.90 10.12
CA GLY A 301 -0.06 -32.32 10.25
C GLY A 301 1.05 -33.16 9.63
N GLU A 302 0.72 -34.25 8.95
CA GLU A 302 1.69 -35.12 8.31
C GLU A 302 2.26 -34.50 7.03
N LYS A 303 3.55 -34.74 6.79
CA LYS A 303 4.19 -34.32 5.54
C LYS A 303 3.62 -35.12 4.37
N ILE A 304 3.27 -34.41 3.29
CA ILE A 304 2.77 -35.04 2.06
C ILE A 304 3.92 -35.61 1.24
N TRP A 305 5.04 -34.89 1.15
CA TRP A 305 6.22 -35.41 0.45
C TRP A 305 7.18 -36.10 1.41
N LYS A 306 7.75 -37.21 0.96
CA LYS A 306 8.74 -37.98 1.72
C LYS A 306 9.98 -37.14 2.08
N LYS A 307 10.38 -36.23 1.19
CA LYS A 307 11.52 -35.31 1.35
C LYS A 307 11.09 -33.89 1.05
N ASP A 308 11.62 -32.93 1.79
CA ASP A 308 11.42 -31.54 1.50
C ASP A 308 12.06 -31.18 0.15
N ALA A 309 11.37 -30.38 -0.66
CA ALA A 309 12.00 -29.74 -1.79
C ALA A 309 12.99 -28.67 -1.29
N ARG A 310 14.04 -28.37 -2.08
CA ARG A 310 14.95 -27.28 -1.76
C ARG A 310 14.15 -25.96 -1.69
N GLY A 311 14.31 -25.21 -0.64
CA GLY A 311 13.47 -24.02 -0.40
C GLY A 311 14.19 -22.87 0.27
N ASP A 312 15.52 -22.78 0.16
CA ASP A 312 16.25 -21.62 0.67
C ASP A 312 15.69 -20.37 0.01
N GLY A 313 15.18 -19.41 0.82
CA GLY A 313 14.57 -18.20 0.32
C GLY A 313 13.38 -18.43 -0.64
N LEU A 314 12.45 -19.35 -0.31
CA LEU A 314 11.28 -19.60 -1.13
C LEU A 314 10.46 -18.31 -1.30
N LYS A 315 10.22 -17.92 -2.55
CA LYS A 315 9.46 -16.71 -2.91
C LYS A 315 8.05 -17.03 -3.44
N ARG A 316 7.91 -18.07 -4.23
CA ARG A 316 6.63 -18.46 -4.86
C ARG A 316 6.55 -19.95 -5.11
N VAL A 317 5.34 -20.49 -5.01
CA VAL A 317 4.97 -21.79 -5.55
C VAL A 317 3.70 -21.62 -6.40
N ILE A 318 3.76 -21.97 -7.67
CA ILE A 318 2.68 -21.78 -8.64
C ILE A 318 2.24 -23.18 -9.11
N PRO A 319 0.96 -23.56 -8.95
CA PRO A 319 0.44 -24.76 -9.57
C PRO A 319 0.40 -24.58 -11.08
N ILE A 320 0.94 -25.56 -11.81
CA ILE A 320 0.91 -25.57 -13.26
C ILE A 320 0.49 -26.97 -13.72
N ASP A 321 -0.73 -27.08 -14.25
CA ASP A 321 -1.37 -28.36 -14.57
C ASP A 321 -1.41 -29.27 -13.32
N LYS A 322 -0.67 -30.36 -13.32
CA LYS A 322 -0.54 -31.30 -12.20
C LYS A 322 0.73 -31.10 -11.36
N ASP A 323 1.59 -30.19 -11.76
CA ASP A 323 2.93 -29.98 -11.24
C ASP A 323 3.04 -28.63 -10.51
N PHE A 324 4.20 -28.34 -9.93
CA PHE A 324 4.46 -27.07 -9.24
C PHE A 324 5.73 -26.41 -9.78
N LEU A 325 5.59 -25.18 -10.23
CA LEU A 325 6.72 -24.30 -10.50
C LEU A 325 7.01 -23.50 -9.23
N TYR A 326 8.24 -23.51 -8.76
CA TYR A 326 8.60 -22.68 -7.61
C TYR A 326 9.88 -21.89 -7.86
N VAL A 327 9.97 -20.78 -7.13
CA VAL A 327 11.17 -19.94 -7.07
C VAL A 327 11.72 -19.96 -5.66
N ALA A 328 12.99 -20.30 -5.55
CA ALA A 328 13.78 -20.21 -4.34
C ALA A 328 15.01 -19.34 -4.60
N GLU A 329 15.20 -18.31 -3.76
CA GLU A 329 16.21 -17.26 -4.01
C GLU A 329 16.02 -16.63 -5.41
N ASN A 330 16.99 -16.75 -6.29
CA ASN A 330 17.00 -16.25 -7.66
C ASN A 330 16.88 -17.35 -8.73
N GLU A 331 16.47 -18.56 -8.32
CA GLU A 331 16.37 -19.71 -9.21
C GLU A 331 14.94 -20.29 -9.22
N MET A 332 14.49 -20.84 -10.33
CA MET A 332 13.22 -21.58 -10.43
C MET A 332 13.42 -23.05 -10.78
N MET A 333 12.44 -23.87 -10.40
CA MET A 333 12.40 -25.31 -10.64
C MET A 333 10.98 -25.79 -10.83
N LEU A 334 10.77 -26.71 -11.75
CA LEU A 334 9.52 -27.47 -11.88
C LEU A 334 9.63 -28.79 -11.12
N ILE A 335 8.65 -29.10 -10.31
CA ILE A 335 8.55 -30.35 -9.54
C ILE A 335 7.18 -31.00 -9.77
N ASN A 336 7.12 -32.31 -9.64
CA ASN A 336 5.86 -33.03 -9.72
C ASN A 336 5.06 -32.93 -8.40
N LYS A 337 3.87 -33.51 -8.38
CA LYS A 337 2.98 -33.53 -7.19
C LYS A 337 3.56 -34.30 -6.00
N GLU A 338 4.60 -35.12 -6.20
CA GLU A 338 5.34 -35.83 -5.17
C GLU A 338 6.56 -35.05 -4.64
N GLY A 339 6.84 -33.85 -5.20
CA GLY A 339 7.98 -32.99 -4.82
C GLY A 339 9.29 -33.36 -5.51
N GLU A 340 9.26 -34.18 -6.54
CA GLU A 340 10.46 -34.60 -7.29
C GLU A 340 10.72 -33.65 -8.46
N LYS A 341 12.01 -33.38 -8.71
CA LYS A 341 12.41 -32.47 -9.80
C LYS A 341 12.05 -33.03 -11.16
N LEU A 342 11.42 -32.21 -12.00
CA LEU A 342 11.12 -32.50 -13.39
C LEU A 342 12.18 -31.93 -14.34
N TRP A 343 12.78 -30.80 -14.00
CA TRP A 343 13.90 -30.25 -14.74
C TRP A 343 15.23 -30.78 -14.21
N LYS A 344 16.20 -30.93 -15.11
CA LYS A 344 17.55 -31.45 -14.79
C LYS A 344 18.30 -30.55 -13.79
N SER A 345 18.12 -29.23 -13.90
CA SER A 345 18.80 -28.22 -13.07
C SER A 345 17.88 -27.05 -12.79
N PHE A 346 18.19 -26.32 -11.75
CA PHE A 346 17.57 -25.02 -11.50
C PHE A 346 17.88 -24.04 -12.63
N ILE A 347 16.99 -23.11 -12.86
CA ILE A 347 17.12 -22.06 -13.86
C ILE A 347 17.23 -20.73 -13.11
N GLU A 348 18.38 -20.10 -13.26
CA GLU A 348 18.59 -18.75 -12.74
C GLU A 348 17.73 -17.76 -13.52
N ILE A 349 16.91 -16.99 -12.77
CA ILE A 349 15.96 -16.01 -13.29
C ILE A 349 16.27 -14.58 -12.86
N ALA A 350 17.23 -14.38 -11.95
CA ALA A 350 17.67 -13.08 -11.47
C ALA A 350 19.14 -13.15 -11.06
N ASP A 351 19.84 -12.02 -11.03
CA ASP A 351 21.24 -11.95 -10.53
C ASP A 351 21.25 -12.01 -8.99
N GLU A 352 20.38 -11.23 -8.34
CA GLU A 352 20.31 -11.13 -6.89
C GLU A 352 19.11 -11.87 -6.30
N LYS A 353 19.29 -12.35 -5.07
CA LYS A 353 18.22 -13.08 -4.35
C LYS A 353 17.02 -12.22 -4.02
N GLU A 354 17.23 -10.92 -3.84
CA GLU A 354 16.22 -9.93 -3.48
C GLU A 354 15.46 -9.37 -4.68
N ASP A 355 15.89 -9.69 -5.91
CA ASP A 355 15.27 -9.20 -7.13
C ASP A 355 13.75 -9.49 -7.16
N PRO A 356 12.95 -8.49 -7.51
CA PRO A 356 11.50 -8.67 -7.63
C PRO A 356 11.17 -9.57 -8.84
N ILE A 357 10.10 -10.34 -8.69
CA ILE A 357 9.51 -11.12 -9.78
C ILE A 357 8.28 -10.36 -10.27
N TYR A 358 8.37 -9.74 -11.43
CA TYR A 358 7.25 -9.01 -12.03
C TYR A 358 6.24 -9.94 -12.70
N TYR A 359 6.76 -10.97 -13.37
CA TYR A 359 5.94 -12.00 -14.00
C TYR A 359 6.59 -13.37 -13.88
N LEU A 360 5.80 -14.39 -13.63
CA LEU A 360 6.18 -15.79 -13.72
C LEU A 360 4.92 -16.61 -13.99
N GLY A 361 4.86 -17.26 -15.13
CA GLY A 361 3.67 -18.03 -15.48
C GLY A 361 3.86 -18.89 -16.73
N LYS A 362 2.99 -19.91 -16.86
CA LYS A 362 2.92 -20.78 -18.05
C LYS A 362 2.06 -20.11 -19.12
N VAL A 363 2.55 -20.12 -20.35
CA VAL A 363 1.82 -19.71 -21.55
C VAL A 363 2.01 -20.77 -22.62
N GLY A 364 0.96 -21.51 -22.92
CA GLY A 364 1.05 -22.67 -23.81
C GLY A 364 1.99 -23.74 -23.26
N ASP A 365 3.02 -24.07 -24.03
CA ASP A 365 4.09 -25.04 -23.70
C ASP A 365 5.35 -24.38 -23.10
N LYS A 366 5.26 -23.09 -22.72
CA LYS A 366 6.38 -22.28 -22.23
C LYS A 366 6.10 -21.74 -20.85
N VAL A 367 7.17 -21.40 -20.13
CA VAL A 367 7.14 -20.58 -18.92
C VAL A 367 7.89 -19.30 -19.21
N MET A 368 7.23 -18.17 -19.05
CA MET A 368 7.86 -16.84 -19.13
C MET A 368 8.17 -16.33 -17.74
N TYR A 369 9.31 -15.67 -17.59
CA TYR A 369 9.65 -14.90 -16.41
C TYR A 369 10.19 -13.52 -16.75
N LEU A 370 9.87 -12.58 -15.86
CA LEU A 370 10.33 -11.20 -15.89
C LEU A 370 10.66 -10.79 -14.44
N THR A 371 11.90 -10.43 -14.21
CA THR A 371 12.42 -10.05 -12.88
C THR A 371 13.09 -8.68 -12.93
N GLY A 372 13.65 -8.23 -11.82
CA GLY A 372 14.43 -6.99 -11.75
C GLY A 372 15.67 -6.99 -12.63
N THR A 373 16.24 -8.16 -12.95
CA THR A 373 17.47 -8.27 -13.74
C THR A 373 17.31 -9.00 -15.05
N TYR A 374 16.38 -9.95 -15.15
CA TYR A 374 16.25 -10.80 -16.33
C TYR A 374 14.84 -10.92 -16.89
N GLY A 375 14.74 -11.05 -18.22
CA GLY A 375 13.55 -11.55 -18.90
C GLY A 375 13.94 -12.71 -19.84
N ASN A 376 13.14 -13.80 -19.84
CA ASN A 376 13.28 -14.93 -20.77
C ASN A 376 12.03 -15.81 -20.77
N MET A 377 12.02 -16.77 -21.67
CA MET A 377 11.12 -17.90 -21.71
C MET A 377 11.88 -19.22 -21.63
N VAL A 378 11.26 -20.23 -21.06
CA VAL A 378 11.78 -21.60 -21.04
C VAL A 378 10.74 -22.57 -21.57
N ASP A 379 11.19 -23.61 -22.23
CA ASP A 379 10.35 -24.75 -22.58
C ASP A 379 9.86 -25.45 -21.30
N TYR A 380 8.56 -25.62 -21.16
CA TYR A 380 7.94 -26.15 -19.94
C TYR A 380 8.41 -27.56 -19.59
N LYS A 381 8.57 -28.44 -20.60
CA LYS A 381 8.93 -29.83 -20.36
C LYS A 381 10.40 -30.03 -20.02
N SER A 382 11.28 -29.35 -20.74
CA SER A 382 12.71 -29.55 -20.60
C SER A 382 13.41 -28.55 -19.67
N GLY A 383 12.80 -27.41 -19.39
CA GLY A 383 13.43 -26.31 -18.68
C GLY A 383 14.53 -25.60 -19.48
N ARG A 384 14.60 -25.79 -20.80
CA ARG A 384 15.60 -25.11 -21.64
C ARG A 384 15.16 -23.69 -21.93
N LYS A 385 16.07 -22.72 -21.76
CA LYS A 385 15.85 -21.34 -22.16
C LYS A 385 15.61 -21.28 -23.68
N LEU A 386 14.53 -20.60 -24.09
CA LEU A 386 14.22 -20.40 -25.50
C LEU A 386 15.12 -19.33 -26.12
N TRP A 387 15.37 -18.27 -25.39
CA TRP A 387 16.35 -17.28 -25.80
C TRP A 387 17.72 -17.67 -25.25
N LYS A 388 18.70 -17.82 -26.15
CA LYS A 388 20.07 -18.23 -25.81
C LYS A 388 20.68 -17.37 -24.70
N ARG A 389 20.33 -16.07 -24.67
CA ARG A 389 20.72 -15.12 -23.63
C ARG A 389 19.47 -14.43 -23.11
N ASN A 390 19.39 -14.23 -21.79
CA ASN A 390 18.38 -13.40 -21.17
C ASN A 390 18.38 -11.99 -21.78
N ILE A 391 17.25 -11.29 -21.75
CA ILE A 391 17.30 -9.84 -21.71
C ILE A 391 17.83 -9.50 -20.34
N LYS A 392 18.93 -8.74 -20.29
CA LYS A 392 19.53 -8.29 -19.04
C LYS A 392 19.17 -6.84 -18.81
N PHE A 393 18.61 -6.57 -17.65
CA PHE A 393 18.33 -5.22 -17.18
C PHE A 393 19.52 -4.69 -16.39
N ASN A 394 19.75 -3.38 -16.47
CA ASN A 394 20.78 -2.70 -15.71
C ASN A 394 20.27 -2.39 -14.29
N GLU A 395 20.77 -3.10 -13.29
CA GLU A 395 20.37 -2.98 -11.88
C GLU A 395 20.63 -1.60 -11.28
N LYS A 396 21.59 -0.85 -11.84
CA LYS A 396 21.90 0.52 -11.39
C LYS A 396 20.88 1.55 -11.86
N ARG A 397 19.90 1.11 -12.64
CA ARG A 397 18.82 1.91 -13.23
C ARG A 397 17.47 1.35 -12.81
N PRO A 398 16.43 2.19 -12.74
CA PRO A 398 15.11 1.68 -12.43
C PRO A 398 14.61 0.71 -13.48
N VAL A 399 14.02 -0.39 -13.04
CA VAL A 399 13.23 -1.28 -13.89
C VAL A 399 11.77 -0.97 -13.60
N LEU A 400 11.07 -0.39 -14.58
CA LEU A 400 9.68 0.02 -14.45
C LEU A 400 8.79 -0.84 -15.33
N PRO A 401 8.10 -1.85 -14.78
CA PRO A 401 7.13 -2.66 -15.50
C PRO A 401 5.73 -2.03 -15.45
N TYR A 402 4.99 -2.17 -16.54
CA TYR A 402 3.57 -1.89 -16.63
C TYR A 402 2.85 -3.08 -17.29
N TYR A 403 1.80 -3.59 -16.66
CA TYR A 403 0.98 -4.66 -17.25
C TYR A 403 -0.18 -4.07 -18.04
N ASP A 404 -0.21 -4.35 -19.32
CA ASP A 404 -1.32 -4.02 -20.23
C ASP A 404 -2.31 -5.19 -20.27
N GLU A 405 -3.40 -5.05 -19.51
CA GLU A 405 -4.45 -6.08 -19.44
C GLU A 405 -5.10 -6.35 -20.79
N ALA A 406 -5.28 -5.30 -21.61
CA ALA A 406 -5.95 -5.42 -22.91
C ALA A 406 -5.11 -6.23 -23.92
N ALA A 407 -3.80 -6.06 -23.87
CA ALA A 407 -2.85 -6.78 -24.72
C ALA A 407 -2.28 -8.03 -24.05
N ASN A 408 -2.58 -8.28 -22.76
CA ASN A 408 -1.94 -9.31 -21.94
C ASN A 408 -0.41 -9.31 -22.08
N ALA A 409 0.19 -8.11 -21.96
CA ALA A 409 1.61 -7.92 -22.21
C ALA A 409 2.22 -6.99 -21.15
N TYR A 410 3.53 -7.11 -20.94
CA TYR A 410 4.29 -6.19 -20.10
C TYR A 410 5.06 -5.20 -20.96
N ILE A 411 4.94 -3.92 -20.62
CA ILE A 411 5.83 -2.87 -21.10
C ILE A 411 6.85 -2.62 -19.99
N VAL A 412 8.13 -2.68 -20.33
CA VAL A 412 9.20 -2.53 -19.34
C VAL A 412 10.17 -1.46 -19.83
N TYR A 413 10.39 -0.46 -18.98
CA TYR A 413 11.46 0.50 -19.14
C TYR A 413 12.69 0.07 -18.31
N ASN A 414 13.86 0.12 -18.91
CA ASN A 414 15.14 0.03 -18.22
C ASN A 414 16.27 0.54 -19.12
N ASP A 415 17.19 1.30 -18.55
CA ASP A 415 18.45 1.72 -19.18
C ASP A 415 18.21 2.31 -20.58
N GLU A 416 17.41 3.37 -20.62
CA GLU A 416 17.05 4.13 -21.83
C GLU A 416 16.24 3.31 -22.88
N LYS A 417 15.74 2.10 -22.55
CA LYS A 417 15.04 1.22 -23.47
C LYS A 417 13.64 0.86 -22.99
N LEU A 418 12.71 0.79 -23.93
CA LEU A 418 11.37 0.29 -23.72
C LEU A 418 11.16 -1.03 -24.46
N TYR A 419 10.76 -2.05 -23.73
CA TYR A 419 10.48 -3.38 -24.25
C TYR A 419 9.00 -3.71 -24.12
N LYS A 420 8.46 -4.50 -25.04
CA LYS A 420 7.16 -5.13 -24.90
C LYS A 420 7.34 -6.64 -24.81
N PHE A 421 6.98 -7.20 -23.66
CA PHE A 421 6.96 -8.64 -23.42
C PHE A 421 5.55 -9.16 -23.61
N ASP A 422 5.33 -9.85 -24.70
CA ASP A 422 4.08 -10.54 -24.99
C ASP A 422 4.27 -12.04 -24.72
N PRO A 423 3.60 -12.61 -23.71
CA PRO A 423 3.78 -14.03 -23.38
C PRO A 423 3.40 -14.99 -24.50
N SER A 424 2.57 -14.57 -25.46
CA SER A 424 2.15 -15.39 -26.61
C SER A 424 3.25 -15.49 -27.70
N ILE A 425 4.19 -14.54 -27.73
CA ILE A 425 5.27 -14.45 -28.72
C ILE A 425 6.52 -15.15 -28.19
N ALA A 426 6.98 -16.17 -28.90
CA ALA A 426 8.17 -16.93 -28.50
C ALA A 426 9.50 -16.22 -28.78
N ASP A 427 9.50 -15.28 -29.71
CA ASP A 427 10.70 -14.56 -30.10
C ASP A 427 11.16 -13.59 -29.01
N LYS A 428 12.48 -13.41 -28.91
CA LYS A 428 13.07 -12.46 -27.99
C LYS A 428 12.68 -11.03 -28.40
N PRO A 429 12.03 -10.25 -27.51
CA PRO A 429 11.67 -8.89 -27.85
C PRO A 429 12.90 -7.99 -27.98
N GLU A 430 12.93 -7.21 -29.06
CA GLU A 430 13.84 -6.07 -29.19
C GLU A 430 13.18 -4.82 -28.60
N PRO A 431 13.97 -3.82 -28.15
CA PRO A 431 13.41 -2.57 -27.67
C PRO A 431 12.62 -1.90 -28.80
N PHE A 432 11.38 -1.52 -28.51
CA PHE A 432 10.58 -0.77 -29.48
C PHE A 432 10.87 0.73 -29.45
N ALA A 433 11.55 1.23 -28.40
CA ALA A 433 12.03 2.59 -28.28
C ALA A 433 13.35 2.65 -27.52
N GLU A 434 14.20 3.59 -27.93
CA GLU A 434 15.38 4.04 -27.20
C GLU A 434 15.18 5.53 -26.87
N VAL A 435 15.37 5.91 -25.61
CA VAL A 435 15.05 7.23 -25.10
C VAL A 435 16.16 7.76 -24.20
N ASN A 436 16.41 9.06 -24.24
CA ASN A 436 17.44 9.69 -23.39
C ASN A 436 16.77 10.40 -22.23
N ILE A 437 16.90 9.88 -21.01
CA ILE A 437 16.34 10.42 -19.78
C ILE A 437 17.49 11.06 -18.95
N LYS A 438 17.36 12.32 -18.60
CA LYS A 438 18.40 13.05 -17.85
C LYS A 438 18.55 12.60 -16.41
N ASN A 439 17.40 12.40 -15.73
CA ASN A 439 17.34 12.01 -14.32
C ASN A 439 16.84 10.55 -14.16
N GLU A 440 17.36 9.66 -14.97
CA GLU A 440 16.87 8.29 -15.07
C GLU A 440 16.79 7.56 -13.72
N LYS A 441 17.75 7.76 -12.81
CA LYS A 441 17.75 7.14 -11.47
C LYS A 441 16.58 7.58 -10.59
N GLU A 442 15.96 8.69 -10.91
CA GLU A 442 14.83 9.26 -10.19
C GLU A 442 13.48 8.90 -10.81
N LEU A 443 13.48 8.23 -11.98
CA LEU A 443 12.24 7.71 -12.56
C LEU A 443 11.58 6.72 -11.61
N ASN A 444 10.28 6.92 -11.38
CA ASN A 444 9.51 6.11 -10.46
C ASN A 444 8.15 5.66 -10.99
N SER A 445 7.77 6.09 -12.20
CA SER A 445 6.49 5.77 -12.80
C SER A 445 6.58 5.53 -14.30
N ILE A 446 5.82 4.53 -14.75
CA ILE A 446 5.52 4.25 -16.14
C ILE A 446 4.01 4.07 -16.27
N GLU A 447 3.39 4.73 -17.24
CA GLU A 447 1.96 4.67 -17.49
C GLU A 447 1.69 4.46 -18.98
N LEU A 448 0.70 3.62 -19.31
CA LEU A 448 0.27 3.37 -20.68
C LEU A 448 -0.98 4.17 -21.02
N PHE A 449 -0.93 4.84 -22.14
CA PHE A 449 -2.04 5.57 -22.76
C PHE A 449 -2.33 4.98 -24.15
N PRO A 450 -3.52 5.20 -24.74
CA PRO A 450 -3.83 4.71 -26.08
C PRO A 450 -2.83 5.17 -27.16
N TRP A 451 -2.16 6.28 -26.94
CA TRP A 451 -1.20 6.89 -27.87
C TRP A 451 0.27 6.53 -27.60
N GLY A 452 0.60 5.94 -26.44
CA GLY A 452 1.99 5.69 -26.07
C GLY A 452 2.20 5.53 -24.57
N VAL A 453 3.44 5.63 -24.16
CA VAL A 453 3.93 5.44 -22.79
C VAL A 453 4.38 6.78 -22.22
N VAL A 454 4.05 7.03 -20.97
CA VAL A 454 4.57 8.17 -20.19
C VAL A 454 5.50 7.66 -19.11
N LEU A 455 6.73 8.15 -19.12
CA LEU A 455 7.73 7.95 -18.08
C LEU A 455 7.78 9.21 -17.22
N SER A 456 7.69 9.06 -15.90
CA SER A 456 7.69 10.18 -14.97
C SER A 456 8.62 9.96 -13.78
N GLY A 457 9.22 11.05 -13.33
CA GLY A 457 9.98 11.18 -12.10
C GLY A 457 9.65 12.49 -11.40
N PRO A 458 10.29 12.79 -10.28
CA PRO A 458 10.01 14.01 -9.50
C PRO A 458 10.19 15.32 -10.27
N VAL A 459 11.10 15.34 -11.25
CA VAL A 459 11.48 16.55 -12.00
C VAL A 459 11.55 16.31 -13.51
N GLU A 460 11.03 15.19 -13.98
CA GLU A 460 11.14 14.84 -15.39
C GLU A 460 9.91 14.06 -15.85
N VAL A 461 9.41 14.38 -17.04
CA VAL A 461 8.33 13.63 -17.69
C VAL A 461 8.59 13.53 -19.18
N MET A 462 8.42 12.33 -19.72
CA MET A 462 8.60 12.03 -21.15
C MET A 462 7.44 11.21 -21.69
N GLY A 463 6.94 11.59 -22.84
CA GLY A 463 5.96 10.81 -23.60
C GLY A 463 6.60 10.16 -24.82
N VAL A 464 6.40 8.84 -24.99
CA VAL A 464 6.92 8.02 -26.08
C VAL A 464 5.75 7.34 -26.79
N GLY A 465 5.64 7.52 -28.10
CA GLY A 465 4.64 6.85 -28.92
C GLY A 465 4.83 5.33 -28.97
N LEU A 466 3.76 4.60 -29.28
CA LEU A 466 3.87 3.14 -29.54
C LEU A 466 4.74 2.83 -30.78
N ASP A 467 4.99 3.83 -31.62
CA ASP A 467 5.94 3.78 -32.75
C ASP A 467 7.41 3.98 -32.32
N GLY A 468 7.67 4.10 -31.04
CA GLY A 468 9.00 4.31 -30.44
C GLY A 468 9.52 5.74 -30.48
N LYS A 469 8.75 6.69 -31.04
CA LYS A 469 9.20 8.09 -31.15
C LYS A 469 8.87 8.88 -29.90
N VAL A 470 9.85 9.65 -29.42
CA VAL A 470 9.64 10.61 -28.34
C VAL A 470 8.70 11.73 -28.83
N LYS A 471 7.55 11.89 -28.21
CA LYS A 471 6.58 12.94 -28.49
C LYS A 471 6.93 14.25 -27.80
N TYR A 472 7.34 14.13 -26.55
CA TYR A 472 7.78 15.27 -25.75
C TYR A 472 8.73 14.81 -24.62
N HIS A 473 9.56 15.76 -24.16
CA HIS A 473 10.47 15.56 -23.03
C HIS A 473 10.58 16.87 -22.25
N LYS A 474 10.22 16.83 -20.96
CA LYS A 474 10.26 17.96 -20.06
C LYS A 474 11.15 17.64 -18.86
N VAL A 475 12.09 18.54 -18.60
CA VAL A 475 13.04 18.43 -17.48
C VAL A 475 13.04 19.72 -16.70
N TYR A 476 12.97 19.60 -15.37
CA TYR A 476 12.88 20.72 -14.43
C TYR A 476 14.05 20.70 -13.46
N LYS A 477 14.39 21.88 -12.91
CA LYS A 477 15.37 21.96 -11.83
C LYS A 477 14.76 21.54 -10.51
N GLN A 478 15.46 20.70 -9.75
CA GLN A 478 15.04 20.36 -8.39
C GLN A 478 15.10 21.60 -7.48
N PRO A 479 14.07 21.86 -6.67
CA PRO A 479 14.20 22.67 -5.48
C PRO A 479 15.10 21.89 -4.49
N GLY A 480 16.13 22.50 -3.92
CA GLY A 480 17.22 21.87 -3.16
C GLY A 480 16.89 20.65 -2.28
N GLU A 481 17.89 19.89 -1.86
CA GLU A 481 17.83 18.52 -1.29
C GLU A 481 16.86 18.27 -0.11
N GLY A 482 16.46 19.30 0.64
CA GLY A 482 15.53 19.17 1.77
C GLY A 482 14.07 18.85 1.39
N ASN A 483 13.71 18.86 0.11
CA ASN A 483 12.32 18.81 -0.36
C ASN A 483 11.88 17.44 -0.91
N ARG A 484 12.77 16.43 -0.90
CA ARG A 484 12.48 15.08 -1.46
C ARG A 484 11.33 14.32 -0.78
N GLN A 485 11.00 14.65 0.46
CA GLN A 485 9.96 13.93 1.22
C GLN A 485 8.52 14.41 0.95
N LEU A 486 8.35 15.61 0.36
CA LEU A 486 7.01 16.23 0.20
C LEU A 486 6.27 15.82 -1.08
N ILE A 487 6.96 15.18 -2.03
CA ILE A 487 6.35 14.75 -3.33
C ILE A 487 5.50 13.47 -3.20
N LYS A 488 5.36 12.92 -2.00
CA LYS A 488 4.57 11.69 -1.79
C LYS A 488 3.07 11.83 -2.13
N GLY A 489 2.51 13.04 -2.07
CA GLY A 489 1.09 13.27 -2.39
C GLY A 489 0.78 13.25 -3.89
N ALA A 490 1.66 13.81 -4.73
CA ALA A 490 1.38 13.94 -6.17
C ALA A 490 1.55 12.65 -6.97
N SER A 491 2.34 11.69 -6.48
CA SER A 491 2.52 10.37 -7.14
C SER A 491 1.43 9.35 -6.78
N MET A 492 0.59 9.63 -5.78
CA MET A 492 -0.47 8.71 -5.35
C MET A 492 -1.67 8.62 -6.29
N VAL A 493 -1.88 9.58 -7.19
CA VAL A 493 -2.99 9.54 -8.16
C VAL A 493 -2.87 8.36 -9.14
N GLY A 494 -1.68 7.76 -9.27
CA GLY A 494 -1.43 6.58 -10.11
C GLY A 494 -1.68 5.23 -9.44
N SER A 495 -1.81 5.15 -8.11
CA SER A 495 -1.80 3.86 -7.40
C SER A 495 -3.15 3.12 -7.36
N PHE A 496 -4.25 3.76 -7.76
CA PHE A 496 -5.56 3.11 -7.85
C PHE A 496 -5.70 2.09 -9.00
N ALA A 497 -4.72 2.01 -9.86
CA ALA A 497 -4.77 1.13 -11.02
C ALA A 497 -3.72 0.07 -10.98
N LEU A 498 -3.39 -0.59 -9.92
CA LEU A 498 -2.48 -1.72 -10.14
C LEU A 498 -2.22 -2.57 -8.89
N GLY A 499 -2.82 -3.76 -8.86
CA GLY A 499 -2.38 -4.88 -8.05
C GLY A 499 -0.94 -5.36 -8.34
N VAL A 500 -0.22 -4.69 -9.24
CA VAL A 500 1.17 -5.05 -9.63
C VAL A 500 2.22 -4.32 -8.79
N ASN A 501 1.95 -3.07 -8.36
CA ASN A 501 2.89 -2.35 -7.48
C ASN A 501 2.91 -2.86 -6.04
N SER A 502 1.85 -3.54 -5.58
CA SER A 502 1.83 -4.16 -4.27
C SER A 502 2.87 -5.29 -4.13
N ALA A 503 3.11 -6.05 -5.19
CA ALA A 503 4.09 -7.14 -5.16
C ALA A 503 5.55 -6.66 -4.96
N LYS A 504 5.94 -5.51 -5.50
CA LYS A 504 7.29 -4.94 -5.35
C LYS A 504 7.56 -4.47 -3.91
N ASN A 505 6.61 -3.76 -3.31
CA ASN A 505 6.74 -3.25 -1.94
C ASN A 505 6.76 -4.37 -0.88
N VAL A 506 6.14 -5.50 -1.18
CA VAL A 506 6.05 -6.69 -0.32
C VAL A 506 7.39 -7.44 -0.24
N LEU A 507 8.13 -7.51 -1.34
CA LEU A 507 9.37 -8.30 -1.42
C LEU A 507 10.61 -7.56 -0.88
N GLU A 508 10.63 -6.22 -0.95
CA GLU A 508 11.78 -5.42 -0.50
C GLU A 508 11.87 -5.23 1.02
N GLY A 509 10.80 -5.55 1.77
CA GLY A 509 10.74 -5.28 3.20
C GLY A 509 11.23 -6.40 4.13
N GLY A 510 11.58 -7.57 3.62
CA GLY A 510 11.90 -8.74 4.43
C GLY A 510 10.70 -9.27 5.24
N GLU A 511 9.50 -8.96 4.82
CA GLU A 511 8.25 -9.44 5.41
C GLU A 511 7.97 -10.88 5.03
N ILE A 512 7.40 -11.62 5.96
CA ILE A 512 6.82 -12.92 5.70
C ILE A 512 5.32 -12.73 5.61
N ARG A 513 4.70 -13.11 4.49
CA ARG A 513 3.26 -13.00 4.27
C ARG A 513 2.60 -14.35 4.09
N MET A 514 1.36 -14.46 4.54
CA MET A 514 0.49 -15.58 4.24
C MET A 514 -0.37 -15.24 3.01
N TYR A 515 -0.41 -16.14 2.06
CA TYR A 515 -1.20 -15.99 0.85
C TYR A 515 -2.28 -17.06 0.77
N GLN A 516 -3.42 -16.68 0.25
CA GLN A 516 -4.56 -17.55 -0.02
C GLN A 516 -4.88 -17.53 -1.52
N ARG A 517 -5.14 -18.72 -2.10
CA ARG A 517 -5.70 -18.81 -3.46
C ARG A 517 -7.22 -18.89 -3.38
N ASP A 518 -7.91 -18.06 -4.16
CA ASP A 518 -9.35 -18.20 -4.35
C ASP A 518 -9.68 -19.31 -5.36
N GLU A 519 -10.97 -19.58 -5.53
CA GLU A 519 -11.50 -20.61 -6.43
C GLU A 519 -11.04 -20.43 -7.90
N ASN A 520 -10.62 -19.23 -8.29
CA ASN A 520 -10.09 -18.90 -9.61
C ASN A 520 -8.56 -18.99 -9.69
N GLY A 521 -7.89 -19.43 -8.60
CA GLY A 521 -6.44 -19.54 -8.53
C GLY A 521 -5.72 -18.22 -8.29
N VAL A 522 -6.43 -17.13 -7.97
CA VAL A 522 -5.85 -15.81 -7.68
C VAL A 522 -5.30 -15.80 -6.25
N LEU A 523 -4.04 -15.41 -6.10
CA LEU A 523 -3.39 -15.24 -4.80
C LEU A 523 -3.96 -14.01 -4.10
N ARG A 524 -4.55 -14.23 -2.93
CA ARG A 524 -4.95 -13.16 -2.01
C ARG A 524 -3.98 -13.11 -0.85
N ASP A 525 -3.53 -11.92 -0.51
CA ASP A 525 -2.69 -11.67 0.65
C ASP A 525 -3.55 -11.65 1.91
N LEU A 526 -3.33 -12.58 2.82
CA LEU A 526 -4.05 -12.69 4.10
C LEU A 526 -3.38 -11.90 5.22
N GLY A 527 -2.26 -11.25 4.95
CA GLY A 527 -1.58 -10.38 5.88
C GLY A 527 -0.14 -10.76 6.21
N VAL A 528 0.48 -9.86 6.93
CA VAL A 528 1.90 -9.89 7.27
C VAL A 528 2.17 -10.84 8.42
N VAL A 529 3.11 -11.74 8.20
CA VAL A 529 3.62 -12.67 9.22
C VAL A 529 4.73 -12.01 10.04
N ARG A 530 5.44 -11.06 9.43
CA ARG A 530 6.53 -10.30 10.04
C ARG A 530 6.55 -8.90 9.47
N GLU A 531 6.46 -7.88 10.33
CA GLU A 531 6.57 -6.48 9.92
C GLU A 531 8.02 -6.10 9.61
N ALA A 532 8.24 -5.35 8.55
CA ALA A 532 9.53 -4.76 8.26
C ALA A 532 9.49 -3.24 8.06
N ASP A 533 8.44 -2.62 7.57
CA ASP A 533 8.41 -1.16 7.41
C ASP A 533 6.98 -0.60 7.29
N LYS A 534 6.57 0.20 8.28
CA LYS A 534 5.21 0.77 8.39
C LYS A 534 4.82 1.74 7.26
N GLY A 535 5.81 2.36 6.60
CA GLY A 535 5.56 3.30 5.51
C GLY A 535 5.11 2.64 4.20
N LYS A 536 5.45 1.35 4.01
CA LYS A 536 5.14 0.58 2.79
C LYS A 536 3.83 -0.22 2.92
N MET A 537 3.34 -0.44 4.14
CA MET A 537 2.12 -1.21 4.42
C MET A 537 0.83 -0.49 4.04
N ALA A 538 0.76 0.82 4.22
CA ALA A 538 -0.44 1.60 3.90
C ALA A 538 -0.86 1.51 2.42
N MET A 539 0.06 1.16 1.52
CA MET A 539 -0.24 0.93 0.10
C MET A 539 -0.76 -0.48 -0.22
N ALA A 540 -0.45 -1.48 0.62
CA ALA A 540 -0.88 -2.87 0.41
C ALA A 540 -2.31 -3.11 0.91
N ASP A 541 -2.73 -2.41 1.96
CA ASP A 541 -4.07 -2.55 2.55
C ASP A 541 -5.21 -2.07 1.63
N ALA A 542 -4.93 -1.10 0.74
CA ALA A 542 -5.91 -0.64 -0.25
C ALA A 542 -6.29 -1.71 -1.28
N SER A 543 -5.44 -2.70 -1.53
CA SER A 543 -5.71 -3.80 -2.47
C SER A 543 -6.47 -4.99 -1.84
N ALA A 544 -6.59 -5.02 -0.51
CA ALA A 544 -7.21 -6.11 0.24
C ALA A 544 -8.71 -5.93 0.51
N MET A 545 -9.30 -4.81 0.06
CA MET A 545 -10.75 -4.59 0.21
C MET A 545 -11.56 -5.59 -0.61
N GLY A 546 -12.51 -6.24 0.03
CA GLY A 546 -13.47 -7.10 -0.64
C GLY A 546 -14.30 -6.32 -1.70
N ALA A 547 -14.64 -6.99 -2.80
CA ALA A 547 -15.42 -6.39 -3.91
C ALA A 547 -16.74 -5.71 -3.45
N GLY A 548 -17.33 -6.16 -2.35
CA GLY A 548 -18.55 -5.59 -1.79
C GLY A 548 -18.40 -4.17 -1.26
N ALA A 549 -17.32 -3.88 -0.52
CA ALA A 549 -17.06 -2.55 0.03
C ALA A 549 -16.74 -1.53 -1.06
N LEU A 550 -15.95 -1.94 -2.07
CA LEU A 550 -15.66 -1.10 -3.23
C LEU A 550 -16.94 -0.76 -4.02
N ASN A 551 -17.87 -1.70 -4.17
CA ASN A 551 -19.15 -1.46 -4.84
C ASN A 551 -20.03 -0.47 -4.09
N GLN A 552 -20.08 -0.49 -2.77
CA GLN A 552 -20.82 0.48 -1.96
C GLN A 552 -20.24 1.89 -2.11
N LEU A 553 -18.92 2.03 -2.02
CA LEU A 553 -18.25 3.31 -2.25
C LEU A 553 -18.46 3.81 -3.68
N ALA A 554 -18.35 2.93 -4.68
CA ALA A 554 -18.58 3.29 -6.08
C ALA A 554 -20.01 3.74 -6.34
N SER A 555 -21.02 3.19 -5.66
CA SER A 555 -22.40 3.62 -5.81
C SER A 555 -22.64 5.03 -5.23
N ARG A 556 -21.98 5.38 -4.13
CA ARG A 556 -22.15 6.68 -3.45
C ARG A 556 -21.29 7.79 -4.05
N TYR A 557 -20.06 7.46 -4.43
CA TYR A 557 -19.05 8.42 -4.90
C TYR A 557 -18.65 8.22 -6.37
N GLY A 558 -19.47 7.52 -7.17
CA GLY A 558 -19.14 7.11 -8.54
C GLY A 558 -18.81 8.26 -9.49
N SER A 559 -19.47 9.42 -9.35
CA SER A 559 -19.14 10.62 -10.14
C SER A 559 -17.73 11.11 -9.85
N ARG A 560 -17.34 11.12 -8.57
CA ARG A 560 -16.00 11.53 -8.14
C ARG A 560 -14.93 10.54 -8.61
N PHE A 561 -15.16 9.24 -8.47
CA PHE A 561 -14.25 8.22 -9.02
C PHE A 561 -14.09 8.32 -10.54
N LYS A 562 -15.18 8.61 -11.24
CA LYS A 562 -15.12 8.85 -12.69
C LYS A 562 -14.27 10.07 -13.01
N ALA A 563 -14.44 11.19 -12.30
CA ALA A 563 -13.63 12.40 -12.46
C ALA A 563 -12.14 12.13 -12.15
N MET A 564 -11.84 11.43 -11.06
CA MET A 564 -10.48 11.02 -10.72
C MET A 564 -9.83 10.21 -11.83
N LYS A 565 -10.55 9.27 -12.43
CA LYS A 565 -10.07 8.46 -13.55
C LYS A 565 -9.82 9.30 -14.80
N GLN A 566 -10.65 10.28 -15.09
CA GLN A 566 -10.50 11.18 -16.24
C GLN A 566 -9.33 12.16 -16.08
N ASN A 567 -8.98 12.52 -14.85
CA ASN A 567 -7.94 13.49 -14.54
C ASN A 567 -6.53 12.91 -14.44
N ARG A 568 -6.31 11.64 -14.82
CA ARG A 568 -4.97 11.02 -14.92
C ARG A 568 -4.07 11.65 -15.97
N ASP A 569 -4.64 12.48 -16.84
CA ASP A 569 -3.93 13.07 -17.96
C ASP A 569 -2.92 14.16 -17.58
N PHE A 570 -2.76 14.45 -16.31
CA PHE A 570 -1.84 15.47 -15.83
C PHE A 570 -0.79 14.93 -14.86
N SER A 571 0.42 15.46 -14.98
CA SER A 571 1.49 15.34 -13.98
C SER A 571 1.70 16.68 -13.29
N TYR A 572 1.95 16.65 -11.98
CA TYR A 572 2.30 17.83 -11.20
C TYR A 572 3.76 17.71 -10.75
N ILE A 573 4.56 18.70 -11.11
CA ILE A 573 6.01 18.69 -10.86
C ILE A 573 6.38 19.91 -10.04
N TYR A 574 6.89 19.69 -8.82
CA TYR A 574 7.42 20.76 -8.00
C TYR A 574 8.85 21.06 -8.42
N ALA A 575 9.09 22.28 -8.88
CA ALA A 575 10.31 22.68 -9.53
C ALA A 575 10.82 24.04 -9.04
N LYS A 576 12.07 24.35 -9.37
CA LYS A 576 12.68 25.67 -9.20
C LYS A 576 12.93 26.28 -10.56
N GLU A 577 12.41 27.49 -10.78
CA GLU A 577 12.66 28.28 -11.99
C GLU A 577 14.07 28.87 -12.00
N GLU A 578 14.50 29.38 -13.15
CA GLU A 578 15.79 30.08 -13.27
C GLU A 578 15.84 31.37 -12.44
N THR A 579 14.70 32.02 -12.24
CA THR A 579 14.53 33.17 -11.35
C THR A 579 14.76 32.84 -9.87
N GLY A 580 14.81 31.55 -9.52
CA GLY A 580 14.88 31.05 -8.15
C GLY A 580 13.54 30.78 -7.50
N GLU A 581 12.45 31.13 -8.14
CA GLU A 581 11.09 30.88 -7.67
C GLU A 581 10.76 29.40 -7.65
N LYS A 582 9.96 28.98 -6.70
CA LYS A 582 9.48 27.61 -6.57
C LYS A 582 8.07 27.52 -7.10
N VAL A 583 7.87 26.58 -8.00
CA VAL A 583 6.63 26.44 -8.76
C VAL A 583 6.13 25.00 -8.74
N LEU A 584 4.83 24.84 -8.75
CA LEU A 584 4.17 23.57 -9.09
C LEU A 584 3.71 23.69 -10.54
N VAL A 585 4.32 22.90 -11.42
CA VAL A 585 4.01 22.89 -12.85
C VAL A 585 3.01 21.77 -13.12
N LYS A 586 1.91 22.09 -13.78
CA LYS A 586 0.92 21.12 -14.29
C LYS A 586 1.23 20.82 -15.74
N VAL A 587 1.60 19.58 -16.04
CA VAL A 587 1.97 19.12 -17.38
C VAL A 587 0.90 18.14 -17.89
N ARG A 588 0.39 18.38 -19.09
CA ARG A 588 -0.53 17.44 -19.74
C ARG A 588 0.25 16.27 -20.33
N LYS A 589 -0.11 15.04 -19.94
CA LYS A 589 0.62 13.82 -20.34
C LYS A 589 0.47 13.46 -21.82
N THR A 590 -0.60 13.92 -22.48
CA THR A 590 -0.84 13.57 -23.89
C THR A 590 0.11 14.24 -24.87
N ASP A 591 0.61 15.41 -24.54
CA ASP A 591 1.43 16.25 -25.43
C ASP A 591 2.59 17.01 -24.74
N GLY A 592 2.71 16.88 -23.43
CA GLY A 592 3.76 17.55 -22.65
C GLY A 592 3.55 19.05 -22.48
N VAL A 593 2.37 19.59 -22.80
CA VAL A 593 2.08 21.02 -22.63
C VAL A 593 2.00 21.37 -21.16
N GLU A 594 2.74 22.38 -20.74
CA GLU A 594 2.62 23.00 -19.42
C GLU A 594 1.33 23.84 -19.42
N VAL A 595 0.30 23.35 -18.76
CA VAL A 595 -1.02 24.01 -18.75
C VAL A 595 -1.17 25.02 -17.63
N ASP A 596 -0.39 24.88 -16.55
CA ASP A 596 -0.42 25.80 -15.44
C ASP A 596 0.91 25.83 -14.66
N LYS A 597 1.22 26.98 -14.03
CA LYS A 597 2.36 27.18 -13.12
C LYS A 597 1.92 27.96 -11.89
N LEU A 598 2.01 27.33 -10.73
CA LEU A 598 1.59 27.89 -9.45
C LEU A 598 2.82 28.25 -8.62
N ILE A 599 2.88 29.47 -8.10
CA ILE A 599 4.00 29.92 -7.29
C ILE A 599 3.78 29.56 -5.82
N PHE A 600 4.76 28.89 -5.23
CA PHE A 600 4.83 28.64 -3.79
C PHE A 600 5.86 29.54 -3.12
N LYS A 601 5.45 30.19 -2.03
CA LYS A 601 6.30 31.13 -1.28
C LYS A 601 7.25 30.44 -0.29
N ASN A 602 6.95 29.17 0.07
CA ASN A 602 7.73 28.42 1.06
C ASN A 602 8.74 27.49 0.38
N ASP A 603 9.86 27.27 1.06
CA ASP A 603 10.86 26.27 0.64
C ASP A 603 10.36 24.84 0.82
N ARG A 604 9.42 24.64 1.73
CA ARG A 604 8.78 23.34 2.01
C ARG A 604 7.27 23.57 2.02
N PRO A 605 6.64 23.65 0.84
CA PRO A 605 5.21 23.90 0.77
C PRO A 605 4.42 22.68 1.29
N VAL A 606 3.41 22.96 2.11
CA VAL A 606 2.39 21.97 2.49
C VAL A 606 1.20 22.21 1.59
N TYR A 607 0.87 21.22 0.76
CA TYR A 607 -0.24 21.32 -0.19
C TYR A 607 -0.84 19.98 -0.48
N GLU A 608 -2.10 20.00 -0.92
CA GLU A 608 -2.84 18.85 -1.45
C GLU A 608 -3.41 19.20 -2.83
N ILE A 609 -3.50 18.19 -3.68
CA ILE A 609 -4.12 18.30 -5.01
C ILE A 609 -5.32 17.39 -5.03
N ASP A 610 -6.51 17.96 -5.16
CA ASP A 610 -7.71 17.15 -5.24
C ASP A 610 -7.76 16.37 -6.57
N PRO A 611 -7.74 15.04 -6.55
CA PRO A 611 -7.62 14.24 -7.77
C PRO A 611 -8.87 14.32 -8.67
N ALA A 612 -10.03 14.69 -8.13
CA ALA A 612 -11.25 14.83 -8.91
C ALA A 612 -11.43 16.21 -9.54
N THR A 613 -11.15 17.28 -8.79
CA THR A 613 -11.28 18.66 -9.29
C THR A 613 -9.98 19.21 -9.87
N GLN A 614 -8.83 18.61 -9.52
CA GLN A 614 -7.49 19.12 -9.83
C GLN A 614 -7.16 20.47 -9.18
N ASN A 615 -7.97 20.94 -8.23
CA ASN A 615 -7.67 22.12 -7.47
C ASN A 615 -6.52 21.86 -6.50
N VAL A 616 -5.66 22.86 -6.32
CA VAL A 616 -4.50 22.78 -5.42
C VAL A 616 -4.78 23.63 -4.18
N PHE A 617 -4.65 23.03 -3.00
CA PHE A 617 -4.83 23.65 -1.70
C PHE A 617 -3.46 23.80 -1.03
N TYR A 618 -2.98 25.00 -0.90
CA TYR A 618 -1.67 25.32 -0.39
C TYR A 618 -1.75 26.11 0.91
N ILE A 619 -1.06 25.62 1.95
CA ILE A 619 -1.00 26.31 3.25
C ILE A 619 0.10 27.36 3.25
N LEU A 620 -0.26 28.58 3.64
CA LEU A 620 0.67 29.64 3.95
C LEU A 620 0.27 30.33 5.26
N ASN A 621 0.96 30.01 6.36
CA ASN A 621 0.68 30.51 7.71
C ASN A 621 -0.77 30.17 8.17
N ASN A 622 -1.61 31.21 8.27
CA ASN A 622 -3.03 31.10 8.65
C ASN A 622 -3.97 31.22 7.44
N THR A 623 -3.50 30.84 6.26
CA THR A 623 -4.33 30.86 5.04
C THR A 623 -4.25 29.55 4.30
N VAL A 624 -5.36 29.17 3.67
CA VAL A 624 -5.39 28.17 2.59
C VAL A 624 -5.56 28.93 1.28
N GLN A 625 -4.51 28.93 0.47
CA GLN A 625 -4.53 29.48 -0.88
C GLN A 625 -4.96 28.41 -1.86
N ILE A 626 -5.98 28.68 -2.64
CA ILE A 626 -6.58 27.70 -3.55
C ILE A 626 -6.35 28.16 -4.97
N PHE A 627 -5.81 27.25 -5.79
CA PHE A 627 -5.63 27.44 -7.20
C PHE A 627 -6.63 26.56 -7.93
N ASP A 628 -7.48 27.16 -8.74
CA ASP A 628 -8.45 26.44 -9.56
C ASP A 628 -7.74 25.69 -10.69
N ALA A 629 -8.21 24.50 -10.97
CA ALA A 629 -7.71 23.77 -12.12
C ALA A 629 -8.02 24.53 -13.41
N LYS A 630 -7.01 24.82 -14.22
CA LYS A 630 -7.25 25.22 -15.61
C LYS A 630 -7.58 23.98 -16.42
N LYS A 631 -8.65 24.07 -17.19
CA LYS A 631 -9.11 23.04 -18.12
C LYS A 631 -8.22 22.94 -19.35
#